data_d4c2a922d031991ff972338d15784d7b
#
_entry.id   d4c2a922d031991ff972338d15784d7b
#
_cell.length_a   1.000
_cell.length_b   1.000
_cell.length_c   1.000
_cell.angle_alpha   90.00
_cell.angle_beta   90.00
_cell.angle_gamma   90.00
#
_symmetry.space_group_name_H-M   'P 1'
#
loop_
_entity.id
_entity.type
_entity.pdbx_description
1 polymer ?
#
loop_
_entity_poly.entity_id
_entity_poly.type
_entity_poly.pdbx_seq_one_letter_code
_entity_poly.pdbx_strand_id
1 'polypeptide(L)'
;EVERGLSMVDGVVLLVDASEGPLPQTRFVLRKALEAKLPVILLVNKTDRPDARIAEVEEEAHDLLLGLASDLVDDVPDLDVDALLDVPVVYASGRAGAASRTRPENGSLPDNDDLEPLFEAILEHVPAPSYDDEAPLQAWVTNLDSSPFLGRLALLRVFNGTLKKGQTVAWVRHDGSHSNARITELLKTRALERYPAESAGPGDIVAIAGIEEITIGETIADPEDVRPLPAITVDDPAISMTIGTNTSPLMGKVKGHKLTARMVKDRLDRELIGNVSLKVVDIGRPDAWEVQGRGELALAILVENMRREGFELTVGKPQVVTRRGEDGKLKEPFEHLTIDAPEEYLGAITQLLAARKGRMDTMTNHGTGWVRMEFIVPSRGLIGFRSEFLTTTRGTGIANAISHGYDDWAGQITTRQNGSIVADRAGVVTPFAMIALQERMSFFVQPTEEVYEGMVIGENSRADDMDVNITKEKKLTNMRSSTSDSFESMTPPRVLSLEESLEFARDDECVEVTPEKVRIRKVVLDATERGRATARAKRQDANA
;
A
#
# COMPACT_ATOMS: atom_id res chain seq x y z
N GLU A 1 1.91 8.92 -4.72
CA GLU A 1 1.68 9.91 -3.63
C GLU A 1 2.94 10.71 -3.30
N VAL A 2 4.12 10.06 -3.19
CA VAL A 2 5.39 10.76 -2.91
C VAL A 2 5.69 11.83 -3.96
N GLU A 3 5.63 11.49 -5.24
CA GLU A 3 5.89 12.45 -6.33
C GLU A 3 4.93 13.64 -6.32
N ARG A 4 3.63 13.39 -6.01
CA ARG A 4 2.64 14.47 -5.87
C ARG A 4 2.93 15.37 -4.66
N GLY A 5 3.39 14.80 -3.55
CA GLY A 5 3.83 15.56 -2.39
C GLY A 5 5.04 16.44 -2.71
N LEU A 6 6.03 15.87 -3.39
CA LEU A 6 7.25 16.59 -3.77
C LEU A 6 6.99 17.72 -4.80
N SER A 7 5.96 17.59 -5.65
CA SER A 7 5.58 18.66 -6.59
C SER A 7 4.92 19.87 -5.92
N MET A 8 4.57 19.78 -4.64
CA MET A 8 3.93 20.88 -3.89
C MET A 8 4.89 21.69 -3.02
N VAL A 9 6.16 21.30 -2.95
CA VAL A 9 7.13 21.86 -2.00
C VAL A 9 8.32 22.49 -2.71
N ASP A 10 9.06 23.32 -1.98
CA ASP A 10 10.23 24.04 -2.49
C ASP A 10 11.55 23.53 -1.86
N GLY A 11 11.48 22.57 -0.94
CA GLY A 11 12.58 21.90 -0.31
C GLY A 11 12.14 20.72 0.53
N VAL A 12 13.06 19.89 0.98
CA VAL A 12 12.80 18.70 1.78
C VAL A 12 13.69 18.62 3.02
N VAL A 13 13.13 18.12 4.11
CA VAL A 13 13.88 17.74 5.29
C VAL A 13 14.01 16.23 5.29
N LEU A 14 15.23 15.72 5.10
CA LEU A 14 15.53 14.30 5.17
C LEU A 14 15.66 13.89 6.64
N LEU A 15 14.62 13.27 7.16
CA LEU A 15 14.55 12.84 8.55
C LEU A 15 15.15 11.45 8.72
N VAL A 16 16.20 11.33 9.51
CA VAL A 16 16.90 10.07 9.79
C VAL A 16 16.94 9.80 11.29
N ASP A 17 16.71 8.57 11.70
CA ASP A 17 16.80 8.12 13.10
C ASP A 17 18.28 7.97 13.50
N ALA A 18 18.68 8.59 14.61
CA ALA A 18 20.05 8.58 15.09
C ALA A 18 20.62 7.20 15.45
N SER A 19 19.75 6.18 15.63
CA SER A 19 20.20 4.81 15.92
C SER A 19 20.09 3.89 14.70
N GLU A 20 19.01 4.02 13.91
CA GLU A 20 18.72 3.12 12.78
C GLU A 20 19.43 3.54 11.50
N GLY A 21 19.68 4.85 11.34
CA GLY A 21 20.24 5.39 10.11
C GLY A 21 19.23 5.50 8.96
N PRO A 22 19.70 5.80 7.73
CA PRO A 22 18.84 5.88 6.56
C PRO A 22 18.30 4.49 6.18
N LEU A 23 16.98 4.33 6.26
CA LEU A 23 16.29 3.09 5.91
C LEU A 23 16.09 2.95 4.39
N PRO A 24 15.79 1.75 3.90
CA PRO A 24 15.59 1.50 2.47
C PRO A 24 14.64 2.47 1.78
N GLN A 25 13.53 2.83 2.42
CA GLN A 25 12.57 3.78 1.85
C GLN A 25 13.12 5.20 1.74
N THR A 26 14.06 5.58 2.61
CA THR A 26 14.77 6.86 2.57
C THR A 26 15.48 7.04 1.22
N ARG A 27 16.13 5.98 0.71
CA ARG A 27 16.79 5.98 -0.60
C ARG A 27 15.83 6.31 -1.75
N PHE A 28 14.63 5.70 -1.75
CA PHE A 28 13.64 5.95 -2.79
C PHE A 28 13.11 7.40 -2.77
N VAL A 29 12.71 7.88 -1.59
CA VAL A 29 12.15 9.24 -1.44
C VAL A 29 13.19 10.29 -1.76
N LEU A 30 14.42 10.08 -1.28
CA LEU A 30 15.54 11.00 -1.54
C LEU A 30 15.88 11.05 -3.03
N ARG A 31 15.93 9.91 -3.73
CA ARG A 31 16.10 9.87 -5.19
C ARG A 31 15.07 10.75 -5.89
N LYS A 32 13.78 10.62 -5.52
CA LYS A 32 12.70 11.43 -6.10
C LYS A 32 12.82 12.92 -5.80
N ALA A 33 13.31 13.29 -4.62
CA ALA A 33 13.57 14.67 -4.27
C ALA A 33 14.73 15.25 -5.11
N LEU A 34 15.80 14.48 -5.34
CA LEU A 34 16.93 14.89 -6.20
C LEU A 34 16.51 14.97 -7.68
N GLU A 35 15.71 14.04 -8.18
CA GLU A 35 15.12 14.10 -9.52
C GLU A 35 14.29 15.39 -9.72
N ALA A 36 13.59 15.83 -8.66
CA ALA A 36 12.82 17.08 -8.64
C ALA A 36 13.71 18.32 -8.34
N LYS A 37 15.01 18.17 -8.18
CA LYS A 37 16.00 19.23 -7.87
C LYS A 37 15.65 20.02 -6.61
N LEU A 38 15.06 19.39 -5.62
CA LEU A 38 14.70 20.02 -4.36
C LEU A 38 15.93 20.11 -3.44
N PRO A 39 16.19 21.28 -2.81
CA PRO A 39 17.22 21.38 -1.78
C PRO A 39 16.87 20.48 -0.60
N VAL A 40 17.91 19.88 0.00
CA VAL A 40 17.80 18.90 1.08
C VAL A 40 18.43 19.46 2.34
N ILE A 41 17.74 19.31 3.48
CA ILE A 41 18.29 19.51 4.83
C ILE A 41 18.31 18.15 5.52
N LEU A 42 19.46 17.72 6.04
CA LEU A 42 19.55 16.48 6.82
C LEU A 42 19.16 16.75 8.27
N LEU A 43 18.16 16.04 8.79
CA LEU A 43 17.74 16.11 10.19
C LEU A 43 17.96 14.76 10.87
N VAL A 44 18.99 14.68 11.71
CA VAL A 44 19.27 13.51 12.54
C VAL A 44 18.44 13.60 13.82
N ASN A 45 17.39 12.81 13.91
CA ASN A 45 16.41 12.85 15.01
C ASN A 45 16.63 11.72 16.02
N LYS A 46 16.05 11.87 17.21
CA LYS A 46 16.13 10.93 18.33
C LYS A 46 17.56 10.80 18.88
N THR A 47 18.31 11.90 18.92
CA THR A 47 19.67 11.94 19.47
C THR A 47 19.76 11.51 20.93
N ASP A 48 18.65 11.64 21.68
CA ASP A 48 18.46 11.26 23.08
C ASP A 48 18.30 9.76 23.32
N ARG A 49 18.27 8.93 22.28
CA ARG A 49 18.21 7.47 22.45
C ARG A 49 19.52 6.92 22.99
N PRO A 50 19.47 5.97 23.96
CA PRO A 50 20.70 5.37 24.53
C PRO A 50 21.56 4.62 23.50
N ASP A 51 20.94 4.17 22.40
CA ASP A 51 21.57 3.43 21.29
C ASP A 51 21.88 4.33 20.08
N ALA A 52 21.85 5.66 20.25
CA ALA A 52 22.19 6.61 19.20
C ALA A 52 23.66 6.46 18.79
N ARG A 53 23.92 6.56 17.46
CA ARG A 53 25.25 6.53 16.82
C ARG A 53 25.34 7.69 15.82
N ILE A 54 25.20 8.90 16.30
CA ILE A 54 24.92 10.12 15.53
C ILE A 54 25.94 10.35 14.41
N ALA A 55 27.25 10.25 14.72
CA ALA A 55 28.30 10.48 13.75
C ALA A 55 28.27 9.47 12.58
N GLU A 56 28.05 8.19 12.90
CA GLU A 56 27.96 7.11 11.90
C GLU A 56 26.73 7.28 11.01
N VAL A 57 25.59 7.63 11.60
CA VAL A 57 24.32 7.86 10.86
C VAL A 57 24.44 9.06 9.94
N GLU A 58 25.10 10.11 10.36
CA GLU A 58 25.38 11.28 9.52
C GLU A 58 26.26 10.90 8.31
N GLU A 59 27.34 10.13 8.53
CA GLU A 59 28.19 9.61 7.47
C GLU A 59 27.41 8.71 6.50
N GLU A 60 26.61 7.76 7.01
CA GLU A 60 25.72 6.90 6.20
C GLU A 60 24.72 7.71 5.34
N ALA A 61 24.18 8.80 5.88
CA ALA A 61 23.26 9.67 5.16
C ALA A 61 23.97 10.48 4.05
N HIS A 62 25.18 10.98 4.30
CA HIS A 62 25.98 11.63 3.29
C HIS A 62 26.43 10.66 2.18
N ASP A 63 26.86 9.46 2.53
CA ASP A 63 27.20 8.41 1.56
C ASP A 63 26.00 8.06 0.66
N LEU A 64 24.80 8.00 1.25
CA LEU A 64 23.56 7.78 0.49
C LEU A 64 23.28 8.94 -0.48
N LEU A 65 23.43 10.19 -0.03
CA LEU A 65 23.24 11.39 -0.87
C LEU A 65 24.19 11.39 -2.06
N LEU A 66 25.48 11.19 -1.80
CA LEU A 66 26.53 11.19 -2.82
C LEU A 66 26.40 10.01 -3.80
N GLY A 67 26.04 8.83 -3.27
CA GLY A 67 25.77 7.67 -4.11
C GLY A 67 24.61 7.90 -5.07
N LEU A 68 23.51 8.48 -4.58
CA LEU A 68 22.36 8.82 -5.43
C LEU A 68 22.66 9.95 -6.41
N ALA A 69 23.42 10.96 -6.01
CA ALA A 69 23.86 12.04 -6.90
C ALA A 69 24.70 11.50 -8.06
N SER A 70 25.62 10.59 -7.76
CA SER A 70 26.44 9.92 -8.78
C SER A 70 25.60 9.07 -9.74
N ASP A 71 24.57 8.38 -9.23
CA ASP A 71 23.65 7.59 -10.06
C ASP A 71 22.76 8.46 -10.97
N LEU A 72 22.50 9.72 -10.58
CA LEU A 72 21.55 10.62 -11.25
C LEU A 72 22.22 11.67 -12.16
N VAL A 73 23.52 11.83 -12.09
CA VAL A 73 24.25 12.90 -12.81
C VAL A 73 24.01 12.85 -14.32
N ASP A 74 23.87 11.66 -14.89
CA ASP A 74 23.63 11.47 -16.33
C ASP A 74 22.14 11.64 -16.69
N ASP A 75 21.23 11.36 -15.76
CA ASP A 75 19.79 11.36 -15.98
C ASP A 75 19.14 12.73 -15.67
N VAL A 76 19.72 13.50 -14.76
CA VAL A 76 19.20 14.80 -14.31
C VAL A 76 20.16 15.93 -14.70
N PRO A 77 19.94 16.59 -15.83
CA PRO A 77 20.75 17.73 -16.23
C PRO A 77 20.73 18.84 -15.18
N ASP A 78 21.90 19.44 -14.92
CA ASP A 78 22.08 20.54 -13.95
C ASP A 78 21.77 20.15 -12.48
N LEU A 79 21.91 18.88 -12.10
CA LEU A 79 21.91 18.50 -10.69
C LEU A 79 23.16 19.09 -10.02
N ASP A 80 22.94 19.93 -9.00
CA ASP A 80 24.04 20.56 -8.25
C ASP A 80 24.64 19.56 -7.25
N VAL A 81 25.62 18.77 -7.73
CA VAL A 81 26.30 17.76 -6.91
C VAL A 81 27.15 18.42 -5.82
N ASP A 82 27.71 19.61 -6.09
CA ASP A 82 28.53 20.34 -5.11
C ASP A 82 27.68 20.81 -3.91
N ALA A 83 26.43 21.24 -4.14
CA ALA A 83 25.50 21.56 -3.06
C ALA A 83 25.12 20.35 -2.19
N LEU A 84 25.21 19.14 -2.74
CA LEU A 84 24.96 17.90 -1.98
C LEU A 84 26.14 17.44 -1.12
N LEU A 85 27.34 17.98 -1.36
CA LEU A 85 28.51 17.77 -0.51
C LEU A 85 28.44 18.57 0.81
N ASP A 86 27.73 19.70 0.79
CA ASP A 86 27.59 20.62 1.94
C ASP A 86 26.14 20.76 2.39
N VAL A 87 25.44 19.62 2.48
CA VAL A 87 24.04 19.59 2.96
C VAL A 87 23.99 20.04 4.42
N PRO A 88 23.15 21.03 4.77
CA PRO A 88 23.00 21.48 6.14
C PRO A 88 22.45 20.35 7.03
N VAL A 89 23.12 20.15 8.18
CA VAL A 89 22.76 19.12 9.16
C VAL A 89 22.18 19.77 10.41
N VAL A 90 21.05 19.25 10.86
CA VAL A 90 20.41 19.62 12.13
C VAL A 90 20.20 18.35 12.95
N TYR A 91 20.44 18.44 14.25
CA TYR A 91 20.26 17.35 15.20
C TYR A 91 19.05 17.65 16.08
N ALA A 92 18.20 16.67 16.32
CA ALA A 92 16.97 16.90 17.06
C ALA A 92 16.55 15.74 17.97
N SER A 93 15.75 16.09 18.96
CA SER A 93 14.87 15.18 19.68
C SER A 93 13.43 15.67 19.53
N GLY A 94 12.70 15.09 18.58
CA GLY A 94 11.28 15.44 18.38
C GLY A 94 10.43 15.18 19.60
N ARG A 95 10.82 14.25 20.49
CA ARG A 95 10.16 13.97 21.75
C ARG A 95 10.31 15.13 22.75
N ALA A 96 11.52 15.71 22.80
CA ALA A 96 11.80 16.84 23.68
C ALA A 96 11.38 18.19 23.07
N GLY A 97 11.15 18.23 21.74
CA GLY A 97 10.88 19.47 21.01
C GLY A 97 12.12 20.37 20.88
N ALA A 98 13.32 19.76 20.83
CA ALA A 98 14.61 20.46 20.84
C ALA A 98 15.41 20.14 19.57
N ALA A 99 16.14 21.13 19.05
CA ALA A 99 17.05 20.96 17.90
C ALA A 99 18.32 21.80 18.07
N SER A 100 19.41 21.40 17.42
CA SER A 100 20.68 22.12 17.41
C SER A 100 21.38 21.95 16.06
N ARG A 101 22.21 22.91 15.68
CA ARG A 101 23.16 22.78 14.57
C ARG A 101 24.50 22.16 15.01
N THR A 102 24.72 22.05 16.32
CA THR A 102 25.90 21.42 16.91
C THR A 102 25.59 19.95 17.19
N ARG A 103 26.45 19.04 16.77
CA ARG A 103 26.28 17.61 17.04
C ARG A 103 26.37 17.32 18.54
N PRO A 104 25.30 16.78 19.17
CA PRO A 104 25.34 16.37 20.56
C PRO A 104 26.12 15.06 20.73
N GLU A 105 26.44 14.72 21.98
CA GLU A 105 26.93 13.37 22.29
C GLU A 105 25.85 12.33 22.12
N ASN A 106 26.24 11.09 21.77
CA ASN A 106 25.29 9.97 21.62
C ASN A 106 24.46 9.79 22.90
N GLY A 107 23.15 9.71 22.77
CA GLY A 107 22.23 9.57 23.88
C GLY A 107 21.92 10.86 24.62
N SER A 108 22.35 12.01 24.12
CA SER A 108 22.11 13.32 24.71
C SER A 108 21.07 14.13 23.94
N LEU A 109 20.39 15.02 24.66
CA LEU A 109 19.54 16.03 24.04
C LEU A 109 20.40 17.06 23.29
N PRO A 110 19.83 17.72 22.26
CA PRO A 110 20.42 18.91 21.67
C PRO A 110 20.69 20.00 22.74
N ASP A 111 21.62 20.88 22.48
CA ASP A 111 22.03 21.97 23.38
C ASP A 111 21.08 23.18 23.38
N ASN A 112 19.91 23.06 22.78
CA ASN A 112 18.86 24.07 22.74
C ASN A 112 17.51 23.48 23.19
N ASP A 113 16.63 24.33 23.71
CA ASP A 113 15.35 23.92 24.34
C ASP A 113 14.15 23.93 23.38
N ASP A 114 14.35 24.32 22.11
CA ASP A 114 13.30 24.46 21.12
C ASP A 114 13.74 24.00 19.71
N LEU A 115 12.87 24.17 18.71
CA LEU A 115 13.09 23.81 17.31
C LEU A 115 13.56 25.01 16.45
N GLU A 116 13.85 26.17 17.05
CA GLU A 116 14.26 27.37 16.31
C GLU A 116 15.43 27.10 15.35
N PRO A 117 16.51 26.35 15.72
CA PRO A 117 17.60 26.03 14.80
C PRO A 117 17.18 25.28 13.55
N LEU A 118 16.13 24.43 13.62
CA LEU A 118 15.54 23.77 12.47
C LEU A 118 14.79 24.76 11.58
N PHE A 119 13.98 25.63 12.17
CA PHE A 119 13.23 26.64 11.42
C PHE A 119 14.16 27.66 10.75
N GLU A 120 15.23 28.08 11.41
CA GLU A 120 16.25 28.92 10.81
C GLU A 120 16.94 28.21 9.63
N ALA A 121 17.28 26.92 9.76
CA ALA A 121 17.85 26.15 8.67
C ALA A 121 16.92 26.08 7.45
N ILE A 122 15.60 25.90 7.69
CA ILE A 122 14.60 25.92 6.61
C ILE A 122 14.56 27.28 5.92
N LEU A 123 14.52 28.37 6.67
CA LEU A 123 14.47 29.74 6.12
C LEU A 123 15.76 30.11 5.36
N GLU A 124 16.90 29.56 5.74
CA GLU A 124 18.20 29.83 5.13
C GLU A 124 18.42 29.02 3.85
N HIS A 125 17.99 27.75 3.81
CA HIS A 125 18.34 26.81 2.75
C HIS A 125 17.20 26.47 1.80
N VAL A 126 15.95 26.67 2.18
CA VAL A 126 14.80 26.44 1.28
C VAL A 126 14.42 27.77 0.62
N PRO A 127 14.44 27.84 -0.74
CA PRO A 127 14.09 29.06 -1.43
C PRO A 127 12.60 29.40 -1.25
N ALA A 128 12.27 30.68 -1.28
CA ALA A 128 10.90 31.12 -1.38
C ALA A 128 10.27 30.64 -2.70
N PRO A 129 8.93 30.43 -2.75
CA PRO A 129 8.24 30.06 -3.99
C PRO A 129 8.58 31.03 -5.12
N SER A 130 8.97 30.49 -6.27
CA SER A 130 9.19 31.29 -7.47
C SER A 130 7.88 31.45 -8.24
N TYR A 131 7.55 32.66 -8.67
CA TYR A 131 6.36 32.95 -9.45
C TYR A 131 6.58 34.19 -10.34
N ASP A 132 5.70 34.37 -11.30
CA ASP A 132 5.67 35.55 -12.18
C ASP A 132 4.54 36.49 -11.70
N ASP A 133 4.91 37.69 -11.28
CA ASP A 133 3.96 38.70 -10.77
C ASP A 133 2.91 39.12 -11.79
N GLU A 134 3.21 39.01 -13.10
CA GLU A 134 2.31 39.38 -14.20
C GLU A 134 1.53 38.16 -14.74
N ALA A 135 1.84 36.95 -14.29
CA ALA A 135 1.16 35.76 -14.77
C ALA A 135 -0.26 35.64 -14.20
N PRO A 136 -1.21 35.16 -15.01
CA PRO A 136 -2.58 34.90 -14.56
C PRO A 136 -2.62 33.77 -13.54
N LEU A 137 -3.78 33.60 -12.92
CA LEU A 137 -3.99 32.51 -11.94
C LEU A 137 -3.67 31.15 -12.55
N GLN A 138 -2.80 30.42 -11.89
CA GLN A 138 -2.51 29.01 -12.11
C GLN A 138 -2.40 28.30 -10.76
N ALA A 139 -3.24 27.30 -10.54
CA ALA A 139 -3.19 26.45 -9.35
C ALA A 139 -3.38 24.98 -9.74
N TRP A 140 -2.62 24.11 -9.12
CA TRP A 140 -2.56 22.70 -9.47
C TRP A 140 -3.21 21.82 -8.42
N VAL A 141 -4.16 20.99 -8.82
CA VAL A 141 -4.85 20.04 -7.92
C VAL A 141 -3.96 18.82 -7.71
N THR A 142 -3.49 18.65 -6.50
CA THR A 142 -2.53 17.60 -6.15
C THR A 142 -3.13 16.49 -5.29
N ASN A 143 -4.20 16.82 -4.54
CA ASN A 143 -4.89 15.83 -3.74
C ASN A 143 -6.39 16.17 -3.62
N LEU A 144 -7.18 15.19 -3.18
CA LEU A 144 -8.60 15.35 -2.91
C LEU A 144 -8.90 14.97 -1.45
N ASP A 145 -9.93 15.61 -0.91
CA ASP A 145 -10.47 15.31 0.40
C ASP A 145 -11.99 15.46 0.39
N SER A 146 -12.65 15.17 1.47
CA SER A 146 -14.10 15.32 1.60
C SER A 146 -14.50 15.95 2.91
N SER A 147 -15.51 16.80 2.86
CA SER A 147 -16.17 17.35 4.04
C SER A 147 -17.62 16.92 4.05
N PRO A 148 -18.18 16.51 5.21
CA PRO A 148 -19.60 16.19 5.32
C PRO A 148 -20.53 17.37 4.96
N PHE A 149 -20.03 18.60 5.04
CA PHE A 149 -20.80 19.83 4.82
C PHE A 149 -20.52 20.48 3.47
N LEU A 150 -19.27 20.39 2.98
CA LEU A 150 -18.83 21.07 1.76
C LEU A 150 -18.71 20.12 0.56
N GLY A 151 -18.88 18.81 0.77
CA GLY A 151 -18.68 17.82 -0.27
C GLY A 151 -17.20 17.60 -0.59
N ARG A 152 -16.88 17.46 -1.87
CA ARG A 152 -15.51 17.27 -2.36
C ARG A 152 -14.67 18.52 -2.14
N LEU A 153 -13.46 18.34 -1.62
CA LEU A 153 -12.45 19.38 -1.45
C LEU A 153 -11.26 19.03 -2.33
N ALA A 154 -10.84 19.99 -3.16
CA ALA A 154 -9.59 19.88 -3.92
C ALA A 154 -8.47 20.58 -3.17
N LEU A 155 -7.41 19.84 -2.81
CA LEU A 155 -6.17 20.42 -2.30
C LEU A 155 -5.30 20.80 -3.49
N LEU A 156 -4.85 22.03 -3.48
CA LEU A 156 -4.07 22.59 -4.57
C LEU A 156 -2.98 23.53 -4.07
N ARG A 157 -1.93 23.66 -4.86
CA ARG A 157 -0.92 24.70 -4.71
C ARG A 157 -1.18 25.81 -5.74
N VAL A 158 -1.16 27.04 -5.28
CA VAL A 158 -1.18 28.22 -6.17
C VAL A 158 0.24 28.45 -6.67
N PHE A 159 0.43 28.42 -8.00
CA PHE A 159 1.72 28.70 -8.63
C PHE A 159 1.85 30.15 -9.04
N ASN A 160 0.83 30.72 -9.67
CA ASN A 160 0.82 32.12 -10.10
C ASN A 160 -0.54 32.76 -9.79
N GLY A 161 -0.53 34.08 -9.72
CA GLY A 161 -1.75 34.89 -9.53
C GLY A 161 -2.37 34.72 -8.12
N THR A 162 -3.62 35.09 -7.99
CA THR A 162 -4.35 35.07 -6.73
C THR A 162 -5.68 34.35 -6.87
N LEU A 163 -5.93 33.39 -6.03
CA LEU A 163 -7.20 32.68 -5.91
C LEU A 163 -8.05 33.31 -4.82
N LYS A 164 -9.35 33.58 -5.07
CA LYS A 164 -10.27 34.22 -4.12
C LYS A 164 -11.52 33.38 -3.90
N LYS A 165 -12.04 33.42 -2.67
CA LYS A 165 -13.37 32.89 -2.37
C LYS A 165 -14.44 33.59 -3.21
N GLY A 166 -15.38 32.81 -3.76
CA GLY A 166 -16.46 33.32 -4.62
C GLY A 166 -16.06 33.65 -6.07
N GLN A 167 -14.78 33.53 -6.42
CA GLN A 167 -14.26 33.78 -7.77
C GLN A 167 -14.77 32.74 -8.76
N THR A 168 -15.03 33.17 -9.98
CA THR A 168 -15.20 32.27 -11.13
C THR A 168 -13.82 32.00 -11.74
N VAL A 169 -13.51 30.74 -11.95
CA VAL A 169 -12.22 30.23 -12.45
C VAL A 169 -12.45 29.33 -13.66
N ALA A 170 -11.46 29.17 -14.50
CA ALA A 170 -11.44 28.09 -15.49
C ALA A 170 -10.95 26.80 -14.84
N TRP A 171 -11.77 25.78 -14.85
CA TRP A 171 -11.40 24.42 -14.46
C TRP A 171 -10.99 23.65 -15.71
N VAL A 172 -9.70 23.33 -15.81
CA VAL A 172 -9.08 22.66 -16.97
C VAL A 172 -8.88 21.19 -16.64
N ARG A 173 -9.48 20.33 -17.46
CA ARG A 173 -9.46 18.86 -17.31
C ARG A 173 -8.23 18.24 -17.97
N HIS A 174 -8.02 16.94 -17.72
CA HIS A 174 -6.92 16.16 -18.30
C HIS A 174 -6.91 16.13 -19.83
N ASP A 175 -8.07 16.20 -20.47
CA ASP A 175 -8.21 16.23 -21.93
C ASP A 175 -7.96 17.61 -22.55
N GLY A 176 -7.60 18.60 -21.73
CA GLY A 176 -7.41 20.00 -22.12
C GLY A 176 -8.72 20.80 -22.28
N SER A 177 -9.88 20.17 -22.14
CA SER A 177 -11.15 20.87 -22.09
C SER A 177 -11.25 21.70 -20.81
N HIS A 178 -11.91 22.87 -20.88
CA HIS A 178 -12.15 23.68 -19.70
C HIS A 178 -13.60 24.17 -19.62
N SER A 179 -14.02 24.48 -18.41
CA SER A 179 -15.31 25.09 -18.12
C SER A 179 -15.18 26.06 -16.94
N ASN A 180 -16.03 27.08 -16.94
CA ASN A 180 -16.06 28.02 -15.82
C ASN A 180 -16.73 27.35 -14.60
N ALA A 181 -16.10 27.49 -13.45
CA ALA A 181 -16.60 27.00 -12.17
C ALA A 181 -16.46 28.09 -11.11
N ARG A 182 -17.31 28.06 -10.08
CA ARG A 182 -17.26 29.02 -8.98
C ARG A 182 -16.68 28.37 -7.73
N ILE A 183 -15.68 28.99 -7.14
CA ILE A 183 -15.12 28.59 -5.84
C ILE A 183 -16.11 29.01 -4.73
N THR A 184 -16.73 28.05 -4.08
CA THR A 184 -17.70 28.33 -3.01
C THR A 184 -17.02 28.58 -1.68
N GLU A 185 -15.96 27.81 -1.39
CA GLU A 185 -15.14 27.96 -0.19
C GLU A 185 -13.66 27.87 -0.52
N LEU A 186 -12.86 28.64 0.22
CA LEU A 186 -11.40 28.63 0.19
C LEU A 186 -10.91 28.45 1.62
N LEU A 187 -10.14 27.40 1.87
CA LEU A 187 -9.66 27.03 3.19
C LEU A 187 -8.13 26.98 3.21
N LYS A 188 -7.53 27.67 4.16
CA LYS A 188 -6.11 27.52 4.53
C LYS A 188 -5.97 26.59 5.73
N THR A 189 -4.79 26.04 5.91
CA THR A 189 -4.49 25.15 7.05
C THR A 189 -3.59 25.88 8.04
N ARG A 190 -3.94 25.78 9.34
CA ARG A 190 -3.10 26.25 10.45
C ARG A 190 -3.00 25.12 11.47
N ALA A 191 -1.78 24.66 11.69
CA ALA A 191 -1.52 23.41 12.40
C ALA A 191 -2.31 22.23 11.78
N LEU A 192 -3.26 21.64 12.50
CA LEU A 192 -4.09 20.52 12.02
C LEU A 192 -5.50 20.97 11.59
N GLU A 193 -5.84 22.23 11.70
CA GLU A 193 -7.18 22.73 11.42
C GLU A 193 -7.23 23.56 10.14
N ARG A 194 -8.32 23.40 9.39
CA ARG A 194 -8.64 24.23 8.24
C ARG A 194 -9.53 25.39 8.67
N TYR A 195 -9.23 26.57 8.18
CA TYR A 195 -10.02 27.76 8.43
C TYR A 195 -10.35 28.50 7.14
N PRO A 196 -11.52 29.15 7.04
CA PRO A 196 -11.90 29.93 5.88
C PRO A 196 -10.92 31.09 5.64
N ALA A 197 -10.58 31.29 4.37
CA ALA A 197 -9.74 32.41 3.92
C ALA A 197 -10.40 33.12 2.74
N GLU A 198 -10.13 34.41 2.60
CA GLU A 198 -10.67 35.24 1.51
C GLU A 198 -9.84 35.13 0.24
N SER A 199 -8.52 34.90 0.37
CA SER A 199 -7.60 34.78 -0.75
C SER A 199 -6.39 33.90 -0.45
N ALA A 200 -5.79 33.39 -1.53
CA ALA A 200 -4.53 32.65 -1.52
C ALA A 200 -3.65 33.13 -2.66
N GLY A 201 -2.35 33.30 -2.41
CA GLY A 201 -1.35 33.74 -3.38
C GLY A 201 -0.37 32.63 -3.76
N PRO A 202 0.64 32.94 -4.60
CA PRO A 202 1.66 31.98 -5.02
C PRO A 202 2.38 31.33 -3.84
N GLY A 203 2.58 30.01 -3.93
CA GLY A 203 3.17 29.19 -2.87
C GLY A 203 2.17 28.69 -1.82
N ASP A 204 0.99 29.29 -1.70
CA ASP A 204 -0.04 28.82 -0.76
C ASP A 204 -0.56 27.42 -1.17
N ILE A 205 -0.68 26.55 -0.18
CA ILE A 205 -1.37 25.26 -0.31
C ILE A 205 -2.73 25.40 0.38
N VAL A 206 -3.80 25.24 -0.40
CA VAL A 206 -5.16 25.49 0.06
C VAL A 206 -6.12 24.40 -0.36
N ALA A 207 -7.28 24.34 0.31
CA ALA A 207 -8.38 23.49 -0.12
C ALA A 207 -9.53 24.36 -0.66
N ILE A 208 -10.11 23.96 -1.78
CA ILE A 208 -11.26 24.62 -2.39
C ILE A 208 -12.46 23.68 -2.46
N ALA A 209 -13.66 24.26 -2.38
CA ALA A 209 -14.94 23.60 -2.67
C ALA A 209 -15.68 24.31 -3.80
N GLY A 210 -16.65 23.63 -4.41
CA GLY A 210 -17.51 24.17 -5.46
C GLY A 210 -17.40 23.46 -6.81
N ILE A 211 -16.48 22.50 -6.95
CA ILE A 211 -16.29 21.70 -8.17
C ILE A 211 -16.36 20.22 -7.79
N GLU A 212 -17.53 19.61 -7.94
CA GLU A 212 -17.80 18.25 -7.46
C GLU A 212 -17.04 17.15 -8.24
N GLU A 213 -16.76 17.40 -9.52
CA GLU A 213 -16.12 16.42 -10.41
C GLU A 213 -14.61 16.63 -10.57
N ILE A 214 -14.03 17.61 -9.86
CA ILE A 214 -12.60 17.91 -9.96
C ILE A 214 -11.76 16.70 -9.57
N THR A 215 -10.67 16.47 -10.32
CA THR A 215 -9.75 15.35 -10.09
C THR A 215 -8.30 15.82 -9.92
N ILE A 216 -7.44 14.91 -9.45
CA ILE A 216 -6.02 15.18 -9.26
C ILE A 216 -5.35 15.41 -10.61
N GLY A 217 -4.43 16.39 -10.67
CA GLY A 217 -3.68 16.75 -11.87
C GLY A 217 -4.37 17.76 -12.77
N GLU A 218 -5.59 18.17 -12.42
CA GLU A 218 -6.31 19.23 -13.14
C GLU A 218 -5.84 20.61 -12.68
N THR A 219 -6.04 21.61 -13.54
CA THR A 219 -5.61 22.98 -13.29
C THR A 219 -6.80 23.88 -13.01
N ILE A 220 -6.65 24.76 -12.03
CA ILE A 220 -7.50 25.92 -11.83
C ILE A 220 -6.76 27.14 -12.40
N ALA A 221 -7.36 27.81 -13.36
CA ALA A 221 -6.74 28.89 -14.12
C ALA A 221 -7.64 30.15 -14.20
N ASP A 222 -7.06 31.22 -14.70
CA ASP A 222 -7.81 32.42 -15.04
C ASP A 222 -8.75 32.14 -16.25
N PRO A 223 -10.03 32.50 -16.18
CA PRO A 223 -10.97 32.26 -17.28
C PRO A 223 -10.71 33.08 -18.54
N GLU A 224 -9.98 34.18 -18.45
CA GLU A 224 -9.65 35.05 -19.58
C GLU A 224 -8.32 34.67 -20.26
N ASP A 225 -7.39 34.06 -19.50
CA ASP A 225 -6.10 33.56 -19.98
C ASP A 225 -5.79 32.17 -19.41
N VAL A 226 -6.36 31.15 -20.04
CA VAL A 226 -6.28 29.76 -19.58
C VAL A 226 -4.92 29.16 -19.90
N ARG A 227 -4.08 28.96 -18.88
CA ARG A 227 -2.77 28.34 -19.01
C ARG A 227 -2.74 27.06 -18.17
N PRO A 228 -2.93 25.86 -18.78
CA PRO A 228 -2.90 24.60 -18.04
C PRO A 228 -1.49 24.28 -17.54
N LEU A 229 -1.41 23.70 -16.35
CA LEU A 229 -0.20 23.06 -15.83
C LEU A 229 -0.10 21.61 -16.36
N PRO A 230 1.09 20.98 -16.34
CA PRO A 230 1.25 19.61 -16.78
C PRO A 230 0.28 18.67 -16.07
N ALA A 231 -0.38 17.77 -16.80
CA ALA A 231 -1.31 16.83 -16.20
C ALA A 231 -0.57 15.80 -15.34
N ILE A 232 -1.06 15.57 -14.12
CA ILE A 232 -0.61 14.43 -13.29
C ILE A 232 -1.43 13.24 -13.72
N THR A 233 -0.78 12.24 -14.30
CA THR A 233 -1.43 10.98 -14.65
C THR A 233 -1.49 10.07 -13.43
N VAL A 234 -2.68 9.53 -13.16
CA VAL A 234 -2.86 8.46 -12.17
C VAL A 234 -2.96 7.15 -12.94
N ASP A 235 -2.09 6.21 -12.61
CA ASP A 235 -2.10 4.89 -13.26
C ASP A 235 -3.46 4.20 -13.12
N ASP A 236 -3.87 3.50 -14.18
CA ASP A 236 -5.05 2.66 -14.15
C ASP A 236 -4.93 1.54 -13.11
N PRO A 237 -6.05 1.13 -12.48
CA PRO A 237 -6.04 -0.02 -11.60
C PRO A 237 -5.55 -1.29 -12.29
N ALA A 238 -4.66 -2.02 -11.63
CA ALA A 238 -4.07 -3.26 -12.13
C ALA A 238 -4.64 -4.51 -11.46
N ILE A 239 -5.09 -4.39 -10.21
CA ILE A 239 -5.60 -5.50 -9.38
C ILE A 239 -7.04 -5.21 -8.98
N SER A 240 -7.86 -6.24 -8.91
CA SER A 240 -9.24 -6.17 -8.43
C SER A 240 -9.49 -7.20 -7.32
N MET A 241 -10.43 -6.89 -6.44
CA MET A 241 -11.00 -7.82 -5.46
C MET A 241 -12.51 -7.67 -5.42
N THR A 242 -13.24 -8.78 -5.26
CA THR A 242 -14.66 -8.72 -4.92
C THR A 242 -14.79 -8.43 -3.44
N ILE A 243 -15.48 -7.36 -3.08
CA ILE A 243 -15.82 -7.00 -1.69
C ILE A 243 -17.33 -7.03 -1.55
N GLY A 244 -17.82 -7.82 -0.62
CA GLY A 244 -19.25 -7.96 -0.36
C GLY A 244 -19.57 -8.12 1.12
N THR A 245 -20.86 -8.26 1.42
CA THR A 245 -21.31 -8.55 2.78
C THR A 245 -20.83 -9.91 3.25
N ASN A 246 -20.64 -10.07 4.56
CA ASN A 246 -20.33 -11.38 5.12
C ASN A 246 -21.56 -12.32 4.96
N THR A 247 -21.34 -13.49 4.38
CA THR A 247 -22.34 -14.53 4.17
C THR A 247 -22.00 -15.83 4.89
N SER A 248 -21.09 -15.77 5.87
CA SER A 248 -20.69 -16.94 6.65
C SER A 248 -21.77 -17.35 7.67
N PRO A 249 -21.77 -18.62 8.11
CA PRO A 249 -22.63 -19.07 9.20
C PRO A 249 -22.39 -18.38 10.56
N LEU A 250 -21.26 -17.68 10.70
CA LEU A 250 -20.90 -16.93 11.92
C LEU A 250 -21.19 -15.42 11.80
N MET A 251 -21.83 -14.97 10.72
CA MET A 251 -22.20 -13.57 10.54
C MET A 251 -23.02 -13.03 11.71
N GLY A 252 -22.68 -11.82 12.17
CA GLY A 252 -23.40 -11.11 13.23
C GLY A 252 -23.18 -11.62 14.65
N LYS A 253 -22.28 -12.60 14.86
CA LYS A 253 -21.92 -13.08 16.20
C LYS A 253 -20.93 -12.17 16.93
N VAL A 254 -20.31 -11.25 16.21
CA VAL A 254 -19.31 -10.29 16.73
C VAL A 254 -19.96 -8.97 17.05
N LYS A 255 -19.51 -8.27 18.10
CA LYS A 255 -19.97 -6.92 18.42
C LYS A 255 -19.39 -5.92 17.40
N GLY A 256 -20.24 -5.33 16.58
CA GLY A 256 -19.82 -4.31 15.62
C GLY A 256 -20.69 -4.42 14.40
N HIS A 257 -21.51 -3.91 13.88
CA HIS A 257 -22.75 -4.30 13.25
C HIS A 257 -23.02 -3.60 11.93
N LYS A 258 -21.96 -3.43 11.11
CA LYS A 258 -22.13 -2.92 9.75
C LYS A 258 -22.18 -4.11 8.79
N LEU A 259 -23.37 -4.70 8.66
CA LEU A 259 -23.61 -5.99 7.99
C LEU A 259 -24.34 -5.84 6.65
N THR A 260 -24.97 -4.68 6.38
CA THR A 260 -25.86 -4.55 5.23
C THR A 260 -25.13 -4.11 3.97
N ALA A 261 -25.60 -4.59 2.82
CA ALA A 261 -25.08 -4.22 1.51
C ALA A 261 -25.06 -2.69 1.29
N ARG A 262 -26.11 -1.99 1.72
CA ARG A 262 -26.18 -0.54 1.64
C ARG A 262 -25.02 0.15 2.41
N MET A 263 -24.75 -0.29 3.65
CA MET A 263 -23.66 0.29 4.44
C MET A 263 -22.29 0.08 3.79
N VAL A 264 -22.06 -1.12 3.21
CA VAL A 264 -20.84 -1.43 2.47
C VAL A 264 -20.73 -0.52 1.25
N LYS A 265 -21.80 -0.39 0.45
CA LYS A 265 -21.82 0.48 -0.74
C LYS A 265 -21.55 1.95 -0.37
N ASP A 266 -22.27 2.48 0.61
CA ASP A 266 -22.12 3.86 1.07
C ASP A 266 -20.68 4.14 1.57
N ARG A 267 -20.01 3.13 2.12
CA ARG A 267 -18.61 3.24 2.56
C ARG A 267 -17.64 3.23 1.38
N LEU A 268 -17.87 2.34 0.40
CA LEU A 268 -17.07 2.31 -0.82
C LEU A 268 -17.22 3.60 -1.62
N ASP A 269 -18.43 4.15 -1.75
CA ASP A 269 -18.67 5.40 -2.44
C ASP A 269 -17.95 6.60 -1.75
N ARG A 270 -17.92 6.62 -0.43
CA ARG A 270 -17.15 7.63 0.31
C ARG A 270 -15.64 7.50 0.07
N GLU A 271 -15.12 6.28 -0.04
CA GLU A 271 -13.70 6.08 -0.36
C GLU A 271 -13.32 6.68 -1.72
N LEU A 272 -14.19 6.56 -2.72
CA LEU A 272 -13.95 7.09 -4.06
C LEU A 272 -13.84 8.63 -4.11
N ILE A 273 -14.36 9.34 -3.11
CA ILE A 273 -14.27 10.80 -3.08
C ILE A 273 -12.81 11.25 -2.93
N GLY A 274 -12.07 10.62 -2.02
CA GLY A 274 -10.67 10.98 -1.72
C GLY A 274 -9.62 10.10 -2.43
N ASN A 275 -10.00 8.92 -2.91
CA ASN A 275 -9.08 7.94 -3.47
C ASN A 275 -9.34 7.72 -4.97
N VAL A 276 -8.67 8.51 -5.80
CA VAL A 276 -8.82 8.48 -7.27
C VAL A 276 -8.19 7.24 -7.92
N SER A 277 -7.35 6.50 -7.19
CA SER A 277 -6.72 5.27 -7.70
C SER A 277 -7.59 4.04 -7.54
N LEU A 278 -8.77 4.17 -6.92
CA LEU A 278 -9.76 3.10 -6.78
C LEU A 278 -10.90 3.28 -7.78
N LYS A 279 -11.43 2.15 -8.26
CA LYS A 279 -12.69 2.06 -9.02
C LYS A 279 -13.57 1.01 -8.37
N VAL A 280 -14.87 1.28 -8.29
CA VAL A 280 -15.88 0.33 -7.81
C VAL A 280 -16.82 0.00 -8.97
N VAL A 281 -16.83 -1.25 -9.37
CA VAL A 281 -17.61 -1.75 -10.52
C VAL A 281 -18.74 -2.65 -10.02
N ASP A 282 -19.94 -2.42 -10.56
CA ASP A 282 -21.09 -3.29 -10.29
C ASP A 282 -20.94 -4.60 -11.08
N ILE A 283 -21.02 -5.71 -10.38
CA ILE A 283 -20.90 -7.07 -10.94
C ILE A 283 -22.27 -7.76 -11.11
N GLY A 284 -23.37 -7.01 -11.02
CA GLY A 284 -24.73 -7.54 -11.12
C GLY A 284 -25.19 -8.31 -9.88
N ARG A 285 -24.48 -8.18 -8.76
CA ARG A 285 -24.86 -8.74 -7.45
C ARG A 285 -25.19 -7.61 -6.49
N PRO A 286 -26.35 -7.68 -5.80
CA PRO A 286 -26.77 -6.60 -4.90
C PRO A 286 -25.97 -6.52 -3.59
N ASP A 287 -25.19 -7.55 -3.30
CA ASP A 287 -24.46 -7.76 -2.04
C ASP A 287 -22.94 -7.68 -2.18
N ALA A 288 -22.43 -7.50 -3.40
CA ALA A 288 -20.99 -7.47 -3.66
C ALA A 288 -20.63 -6.59 -4.87
N TRP A 289 -19.41 -6.03 -4.83
CA TRP A 289 -18.84 -5.15 -5.86
C TRP A 289 -17.42 -5.59 -6.17
N GLU A 290 -17.00 -5.36 -7.40
CA GLU A 290 -15.59 -5.45 -7.76
C GLU A 290 -14.92 -4.11 -7.44
N VAL A 291 -13.92 -4.14 -6.57
CA VAL A 291 -13.09 -2.99 -6.21
C VAL A 291 -11.74 -3.16 -6.88
N GLN A 292 -11.40 -2.22 -7.74
CA GLN A 292 -10.16 -2.22 -8.50
C GLN A 292 -9.22 -1.18 -7.92
N GLY A 293 -7.94 -1.51 -7.80
CA GLY A 293 -6.89 -0.63 -7.26
C GLY A 293 -5.54 -0.86 -7.93
N ARG A 294 -4.57 -0.04 -7.56
CA ARG A 294 -3.22 -0.10 -8.11
C ARG A 294 -2.51 -1.42 -7.78
N GLY A 295 -2.73 -1.93 -6.57
CA GLY A 295 -2.11 -3.17 -6.10
C GLY A 295 -2.87 -3.78 -4.93
N GLU A 296 -2.48 -4.99 -4.54
CA GLU A 296 -3.12 -5.75 -3.47
C GLU A 296 -3.07 -5.04 -2.11
N LEU A 297 -1.96 -4.36 -1.80
CA LEU A 297 -1.79 -3.66 -0.53
C LEU A 297 -2.81 -2.53 -0.34
N ALA A 298 -3.06 -1.73 -1.38
CA ALA A 298 -4.05 -0.66 -1.32
C ALA A 298 -5.46 -1.21 -1.02
N LEU A 299 -5.82 -2.32 -1.64
CA LEU A 299 -7.09 -3.00 -1.41
C LEU A 299 -7.16 -3.67 -0.04
N ALA A 300 -6.07 -4.27 0.43
CA ALA A 300 -5.98 -4.85 1.78
C ALA A 300 -6.12 -3.78 2.87
N ILE A 301 -5.50 -2.60 2.68
CA ILE A 301 -5.64 -1.45 3.59
C ILE A 301 -7.09 -0.95 3.64
N LEU A 302 -7.78 -0.86 2.50
CA LEU A 302 -9.19 -0.50 2.47
C LEU A 302 -10.03 -1.49 3.28
N VAL A 303 -9.84 -2.79 3.08
CA VAL A 303 -10.54 -3.84 3.82
C VAL A 303 -10.23 -3.76 5.32
N GLU A 304 -8.97 -3.55 5.70
CA GLU A 304 -8.56 -3.41 7.10
C GLU A 304 -9.18 -2.17 7.76
N ASN A 305 -9.24 -1.04 7.07
CA ASN A 305 -9.91 0.16 7.55
C ASN A 305 -11.40 -0.10 7.77
N MET A 306 -12.08 -0.74 6.81
CA MET A 306 -13.49 -1.12 6.97
C MET A 306 -13.68 -2.08 8.15
N ARG A 307 -12.78 -3.06 8.33
CA ARG A 307 -12.78 -3.98 9.46
C ARG A 307 -12.72 -3.23 10.80
N ARG A 308 -11.82 -2.26 10.92
CA ARG A 308 -11.67 -1.42 12.13
C ARG A 308 -12.87 -0.51 12.36
N GLU A 309 -13.56 -0.11 11.30
CA GLU A 309 -14.81 0.65 11.38
C GLU A 309 -16.02 -0.21 11.80
N GLY A 310 -15.86 -1.52 11.98
CA GLY A 310 -16.88 -2.46 12.44
C GLY A 310 -17.68 -3.15 11.33
N PHE A 311 -17.15 -3.20 10.10
CA PHE A 311 -17.76 -3.96 9.01
C PHE A 311 -17.43 -5.45 9.10
N GLU A 312 -18.39 -6.29 8.73
CA GLU A 312 -18.15 -7.69 8.38
C GLU A 312 -18.27 -7.86 6.86
N LEU A 313 -17.23 -8.43 6.26
CA LEU A 313 -17.08 -8.51 4.82
C LEU A 313 -16.75 -9.93 4.36
N THR A 314 -17.09 -10.24 3.12
CA THR A 314 -16.48 -11.31 2.35
C THR A 314 -15.62 -10.69 1.26
N VAL A 315 -14.36 -11.09 1.20
CA VAL A 315 -13.36 -10.58 0.25
C VAL A 315 -12.88 -11.71 -0.63
N GLY A 316 -12.99 -11.54 -1.94
CA GLY A 316 -12.47 -12.50 -2.91
C GLY A 316 -10.95 -12.43 -3.03
N LYS A 317 -10.36 -13.45 -3.64
CA LYS A 317 -8.94 -13.45 -3.99
C LYS A 317 -8.59 -12.25 -4.90
N PRO A 318 -7.44 -11.59 -4.71
CA PRO A 318 -6.94 -10.60 -5.65
C PRO A 318 -6.79 -11.18 -7.05
N GLN A 319 -7.32 -10.48 -8.04
CA GLN A 319 -7.25 -10.85 -9.46
C GLN A 319 -6.69 -9.69 -10.27
N VAL A 320 -6.10 -9.99 -11.42
CA VAL A 320 -5.60 -8.97 -12.33
C VAL A 320 -6.73 -8.43 -13.21
N VAL A 321 -6.71 -7.13 -13.46
CA VAL A 321 -7.63 -6.49 -14.40
C VAL A 321 -7.12 -6.71 -15.82
N THR A 322 -7.75 -7.60 -16.58
CA THR A 322 -7.35 -7.93 -17.96
C THR A 322 -8.12 -7.11 -18.99
N ARG A 323 -7.52 -6.94 -20.18
CA ARG A 323 -8.14 -6.29 -21.34
C ARG A 323 -7.97 -7.17 -22.58
N ARG A 324 -8.83 -6.97 -23.58
CA ARG A 324 -8.60 -7.53 -24.93
C ARG A 324 -7.93 -6.48 -25.78
N GLY A 325 -6.80 -6.83 -26.38
CA GLY A 325 -6.10 -6.01 -27.35
C GLY A 325 -6.88 -5.88 -28.67
N GLU A 326 -6.45 -4.97 -29.53
CA GLU A 326 -7.01 -4.80 -30.88
C GLU A 326 -6.86 -6.09 -31.73
N ASP A 327 -5.86 -6.90 -31.43
CA ASP A 327 -5.60 -8.22 -32.00
C ASP A 327 -6.50 -9.33 -31.43
N GLY A 328 -7.41 -9.00 -30.51
CA GLY A 328 -8.32 -9.92 -29.82
C GLY A 328 -7.68 -10.79 -28.74
N LYS A 329 -6.37 -10.71 -28.54
CA LYS A 329 -5.67 -11.44 -27.49
C LYS A 329 -5.94 -10.89 -26.12
N LEU A 330 -5.85 -11.76 -25.12
CA LEU A 330 -5.92 -11.36 -23.72
C LEU A 330 -4.61 -10.66 -23.32
N LYS A 331 -4.74 -9.46 -22.77
CA LYS A 331 -3.64 -8.67 -22.24
C LYS A 331 -3.81 -8.46 -20.75
N GLU A 332 -2.70 -8.43 -20.04
CA GLU A 332 -2.63 -8.15 -18.61
C GLU A 332 -1.68 -6.99 -18.32
N PRO A 333 -1.83 -6.28 -17.19
CA PRO A 333 -0.91 -5.21 -16.81
C PRO A 333 0.42 -5.79 -16.36
N PHE A 334 1.49 -5.10 -16.75
CA PHE A 334 2.86 -5.35 -16.34
C PHE A 334 3.40 -4.18 -15.52
N GLU A 335 4.34 -4.49 -14.66
CA GLU A 335 5.06 -3.54 -13.83
C GLU A 335 6.54 -3.55 -14.21
N HIS A 336 7.13 -2.38 -14.24
CA HIS A 336 8.58 -2.22 -14.21
C HIS A 336 9.01 -2.20 -12.76
N LEU A 337 9.65 -3.28 -12.32
CA LEU A 337 10.05 -3.52 -10.94
C LEU A 337 11.54 -3.23 -10.80
N THR A 338 11.88 -2.20 -10.03
CA THR A 338 13.26 -1.88 -9.65
C THR A 338 13.55 -2.44 -8.27
N ILE A 339 14.63 -3.18 -8.13
CA ILE A 339 15.10 -3.77 -6.88
C ILE A 339 16.50 -3.30 -6.58
N ASP A 340 16.70 -2.78 -5.37
CA ASP A 340 18.02 -2.55 -4.78
C ASP A 340 18.21 -3.55 -3.63
N ALA A 341 19.24 -4.38 -3.71
CA ALA A 341 19.49 -5.41 -2.68
C ALA A 341 20.99 -5.71 -2.55
N PRO A 342 21.43 -6.25 -1.39
CA PRO A 342 22.78 -6.79 -1.27
C PRO A 342 23.05 -7.90 -2.30
N GLU A 343 24.26 -7.93 -2.84
CA GLU A 343 24.66 -8.85 -3.92
C GLU A 343 24.46 -10.32 -3.55
N GLU A 344 24.58 -10.68 -2.28
CA GLU A 344 24.36 -12.06 -1.78
C GLU A 344 22.96 -12.60 -2.08
N TYR A 345 21.94 -11.74 -2.24
CA TYR A 345 20.56 -12.15 -2.52
C TYR A 345 20.20 -12.19 -4.01
N LEU A 346 21.11 -11.80 -4.91
CA LEU A 346 20.88 -11.74 -6.36
C LEU A 346 20.27 -13.02 -6.91
N GLY A 347 20.86 -14.18 -6.58
CA GLY A 347 20.39 -15.49 -7.08
C GLY A 347 18.99 -15.84 -6.57
N ALA A 348 18.72 -15.60 -5.30
CA ALA A 348 17.42 -15.89 -4.69
C ALA A 348 16.32 -15.00 -5.25
N ILE A 349 16.58 -13.70 -5.44
CA ILE A 349 15.65 -12.73 -6.02
C ILE A 349 15.33 -13.10 -7.48
N THR A 350 16.35 -13.42 -8.26
CA THR A 350 16.16 -13.82 -9.67
C THR A 350 15.31 -15.08 -9.79
N GLN A 351 15.54 -16.08 -8.93
CA GLN A 351 14.74 -17.31 -8.92
C GLN A 351 13.29 -17.03 -8.49
N LEU A 352 13.08 -16.18 -7.47
CA LEU A 352 11.77 -15.77 -6.99
C LEU A 352 10.94 -15.10 -8.10
N LEU A 353 11.54 -14.19 -8.86
CA LEU A 353 10.87 -13.47 -9.94
C LEU A 353 10.68 -14.33 -11.19
N ALA A 354 11.61 -15.22 -11.51
CA ALA A 354 11.45 -16.15 -12.63
C ALA A 354 10.22 -17.07 -12.44
N ALA A 355 9.99 -17.57 -11.22
CA ALA A 355 8.79 -18.35 -10.89
C ALA A 355 7.49 -17.54 -11.07
N ARG A 356 7.56 -16.21 -10.94
CA ARG A 356 6.47 -15.25 -11.08
C ARG A 356 6.39 -14.61 -12.47
N LYS A 357 7.09 -15.19 -13.46
CA LYS A 357 7.17 -14.72 -14.85
C LYS A 357 7.82 -13.34 -15.02
N GLY A 358 8.60 -12.90 -14.04
CA GLY A 358 9.44 -11.72 -14.16
C GLY A 358 10.60 -11.96 -15.12
N ARG A 359 10.81 -11.01 -16.02
CA ARG A 359 11.93 -10.99 -16.97
C ARG A 359 12.89 -9.88 -16.54
N MET A 360 14.15 -10.23 -16.30
CA MET A 360 15.19 -9.25 -16.01
C MET A 360 15.46 -8.42 -17.28
N ASP A 361 15.44 -7.12 -17.13
CA ASP A 361 15.72 -6.13 -18.17
C ASP A 361 17.15 -5.64 -18.06
N THR A 362 17.52 -5.09 -16.90
CA THR A 362 18.87 -4.60 -16.60
C THR A 362 19.36 -5.05 -15.24
N MET A 363 20.68 -5.04 -15.07
CA MET A 363 21.34 -5.26 -13.79
C MET A 363 22.60 -4.40 -13.72
N THR A 364 22.72 -3.58 -12.70
CA THR A 364 23.88 -2.73 -12.45
C THR A 364 24.50 -3.06 -11.09
N ASN A 365 25.79 -3.37 -11.11
CA ASN A 365 26.58 -3.59 -9.89
C ASN A 365 27.60 -2.46 -9.76
N HIS A 366 27.45 -1.62 -8.75
CA HIS A 366 28.34 -0.46 -8.52
C HIS A 366 29.60 -0.81 -7.71
N GLY A 367 29.79 -2.09 -7.34
CA GLY A 367 30.96 -2.53 -6.56
C GLY A 367 30.90 -2.14 -5.07
N THR A 368 29.75 -1.65 -4.60
CA THR A 368 29.50 -1.26 -3.21
C THR A 368 28.93 -2.39 -2.34
N GLY A 369 28.83 -3.62 -2.89
CA GLY A 369 28.15 -4.75 -2.26
C GLY A 369 26.63 -4.74 -2.45
N TRP A 370 26.11 -3.77 -3.21
CA TRP A 370 24.72 -3.65 -3.61
C TRP A 370 24.56 -3.78 -5.12
N VAL A 371 23.45 -4.37 -5.54
CA VAL A 371 23.07 -4.49 -6.94
C VAL A 371 21.71 -3.85 -7.16
N ARG A 372 21.58 -3.15 -8.27
CA ARG A 372 20.29 -2.72 -8.83
C ARG A 372 19.87 -3.69 -9.91
N MET A 373 18.65 -4.15 -9.83
CA MET A 373 18.05 -5.05 -10.82
C MET A 373 16.73 -4.46 -11.30
N GLU A 374 16.48 -4.51 -12.57
CA GLU A 374 15.22 -4.08 -13.17
C GLU A 374 14.55 -5.27 -13.86
N PHE A 375 13.26 -5.42 -13.62
CA PHE A 375 12.45 -6.51 -14.14
C PHE A 375 11.15 -5.99 -14.74
N ILE A 376 10.69 -6.64 -15.81
CA ILE A 376 9.32 -6.51 -16.28
C ILE A 376 8.54 -7.71 -15.77
N VAL A 377 7.53 -7.47 -14.94
CA VAL A 377 6.77 -8.51 -14.22
C VAL A 377 5.28 -8.32 -14.43
N PRO A 378 4.49 -9.37 -14.73
CA PRO A 378 3.04 -9.24 -14.72
C PRO A 378 2.55 -8.82 -13.33
N SER A 379 1.62 -7.85 -13.23
CA SER A 379 1.16 -7.32 -11.93
C SER A 379 0.66 -8.40 -10.97
N ARG A 380 0.00 -9.46 -11.50
CA ARG A 380 -0.40 -10.63 -10.67
C ARG A 380 0.77 -11.45 -10.14
N GLY A 381 1.95 -11.36 -10.76
CA GLY A 381 3.19 -11.98 -10.26
C GLY A 381 3.72 -11.29 -9.01
N LEU A 382 3.32 -10.04 -8.76
CA LEU A 382 3.69 -9.29 -7.57
C LEU A 382 2.76 -9.54 -6.38
N ILE A 383 1.63 -10.24 -6.56
CA ILE A 383 0.76 -10.65 -5.45
C ILE A 383 1.55 -11.58 -4.53
N GLY A 384 1.67 -11.20 -3.24
CA GLY A 384 2.46 -11.91 -2.23
C GLY A 384 3.99 -11.83 -2.41
N PHE A 385 4.47 -11.15 -3.45
CA PHE A 385 5.91 -10.99 -3.69
C PHE A 385 6.60 -10.27 -2.54
N ARG A 386 5.98 -9.21 -2.01
CA ARG A 386 6.60 -8.35 -0.99
C ARG A 386 6.96 -9.12 0.27
N SER A 387 6.06 -9.94 0.78
CA SER A 387 6.28 -10.75 1.99
C SER A 387 7.43 -11.74 1.80
N GLU A 388 7.45 -12.42 0.67
CA GLU A 388 8.49 -13.40 0.34
C GLU A 388 9.85 -12.73 0.06
N PHE A 389 9.85 -11.61 -0.64
CA PHE A 389 11.03 -10.79 -0.92
C PHE A 389 11.69 -10.27 0.36
N LEU A 390 10.91 -9.68 1.28
CA LEU A 390 11.43 -9.18 2.55
C LEU A 390 11.98 -10.31 3.42
N THR A 391 11.34 -11.48 3.42
CA THR A 391 11.85 -12.67 4.11
C THR A 391 13.16 -13.14 3.48
N THR A 392 13.22 -13.23 2.16
CA THR A 392 14.41 -13.66 1.40
C THR A 392 15.60 -12.73 1.62
N THR A 393 15.36 -11.42 1.64
CA THR A 393 16.40 -10.39 1.82
C THR A 393 16.62 -9.99 3.27
N ARG A 394 16.00 -10.68 4.24
CA ARG A 394 16.03 -10.35 5.66
C ARG A 394 15.67 -8.89 5.97
N GLY A 395 14.76 -8.32 5.17
CA GLY A 395 14.29 -6.94 5.32
C GLY A 395 15.22 -5.86 4.75
N THR A 396 16.38 -6.24 4.18
CA THR A 396 17.34 -5.25 3.64
C THR A 396 17.03 -4.81 2.21
N GLY A 397 16.36 -5.65 1.41
CA GLY A 397 16.06 -5.34 0.02
C GLY A 397 14.96 -4.28 -0.13
N ILE A 398 15.08 -3.48 -1.17
CA ILE A 398 14.12 -2.46 -1.58
C ILE A 398 13.53 -2.88 -2.91
N ALA A 399 12.21 -2.83 -3.03
CA ALA A 399 11.52 -3.09 -4.28
C ALA A 399 10.48 -1.99 -4.53
N ASN A 400 10.52 -1.42 -5.72
CA ASN A 400 9.57 -0.42 -6.19
C ASN A 400 9.06 -0.83 -7.57
N ALA A 401 7.74 -0.75 -7.76
CA ALA A 401 7.09 -1.10 -9.01
C ALA A 401 6.30 0.10 -9.55
N ILE A 402 6.46 0.36 -10.84
CA ILE A 402 5.69 1.36 -11.59
C ILE A 402 4.99 0.68 -12.77
N SER A 403 3.88 1.26 -13.25
CA SER A 403 3.16 0.70 -14.39
C SER A 403 4.04 0.69 -15.64
N HIS A 404 4.12 -0.47 -16.29
CA HIS A 404 4.76 -0.61 -17.59
C HIS A 404 3.74 -0.59 -18.74
N GLY A 405 2.45 -0.74 -18.41
CA GLY A 405 1.38 -0.85 -19.39
C GLY A 405 0.82 -2.27 -19.50
N TYR A 406 0.17 -2.57 -20.63
CA TYR A 406 -0.45 -3.87 -20.90
C TYR A 406 0.32 -4.64 -21.95
N ASP A 407 0.61 -5.92 -21.70
CA ASP A 407 1.25 -6.83 -22.62
C ASP A 407 0.49 -8.18 -22.68
N ASP A 408 0.89 -9.07 -23.57
CA ASP A 408 0.24 -10.35 -23.77
C ASP A 408 0.28 -11.20 -22.47
N TRP A 409 -0.76 -11.98 -22.24
CA TRP A 409 -0.88 -12.88 -21.10
C TRP A 409 0.34 -13.80 -20.94
N ALA A 410 1.05 -13.72 -19.82
CA ALA A 410 2.32 -14.43 -19.56
C ALA A 410 2.15 -15.94 -19.23
N GLY A 411 0.95 -16.47 -19.33
CA GLY A 411 0.67 -17.85 -18.96
C GLY A 411 0.37 -18.04 -17.47
N GLN A 412 0.25 -19.25 -17.00
CA GLN A 412 -0.12 -19.53 -15.61
C GLN A 412 1.03 -19.23 -14.63
N ILE A 413 0.69 -18.63 -13.49
CA ILE A 413 1.57 -18.45 -12.33
C ILE A 413 1.00 -19.27 -11.19
N THR A 414 1.77 -20.21 -10.64
CA THR A 414 1.38 -21.01 -9.49
C THR A 414 2.05 -20.45 -8.25
N THR A 415 1.27 -19.76 -7.44
CA THR A 415 1.77 -19.12 -6.20
C THR A 415 1.67 -20.06 -4.99
N ARG A 416 0.77 -21.06 -5.02
CA ARG A 416 0.58 -22.00 -3.94
C ARG A 416 0.52 -23.44 -4.45
N GLN A 417 1.41 -24.28 -3.96
CA GLN A 417 1.50 -25.70 -4.35
C GLN A 417 0.59 -26.59 -3.50
N ASN A 418 0.40 -26.28 -2.23
CA ASN A 418 -0.32 -27.09 -1.25
C ASN A 418 -1.82 -26.82 -1.23
N GLY A 419 -2.63 -27.84 -0.94
CA GLY A 419 -4.08 -27.75 -0.81
C GLY A 419 -4.53 -27.12 0.50
N SER A 420 -5.84 -26.94 0.64
CA SER A 420 -6.48 -26.51 1.87
C SER A 420 -6.99 -27.69 2.68
N ILE A 421 -6.90 -27.59 3.99
CA ILE A 421 -7.68 -28.45 4.90
C ILE A 421 -8.95 -27.71 5.28
N VAL A 422 -10.08 -28.36 5.04
CA VAL A 422 -11.40 -27.77 5.17
C VAL A 422 -12.20 -28.49 6.24
N ALA A 423 -12.90 -27.75 7.10
CA ALA A 423 -13.79 -28.35 8.08
C ALA A 423 -15.02 -28.97 7.40
N ASP A 424 -15.35 -30.23 7.72
CA ASP A 424 -16.46 -30.97 7.15
C ASP A 424 -17.80 -30.68 7.84
N ARG A 425 -17.79 -29.96 8.97
CA ARG A 425 -18.97 -29.63 9.77
C ARG A 425 -18.76 -28.44 10.69
N ALA A 426 -19.87 -27.92 11.22
CA ALA A 426 -19.86 -26.93 12.28
C ALA A 426 -19.57 -27.57 13.66
N GLY A 427 -18.87 -26.81 14.53
CA GLY A 427 -18.56 -27.21 15.90
C GLY A 427 -17.41 -26.43 16.47
N VAL A 428 -16.79 -26.99 17.51
CA VAL A 428 -15.64 -26.38 18.20
C VAL A 428 -14.40 -27.24 17.99
N VAL A 429 -13.29 -26.63 17.69
CA VAL A 429 -11.99 -27.28 17.49
C VAL A 429 -11.54 -27.98 18.78
N THR A 430 -11.22 -29.27 18.69
CA THR A 430 -10.77 -30.05 19.83
C THR A 430 -9.25 -30.31 19.75
N PRO A 431 -8.52 -30.24 20.90
CA PRO A 431 -7.11 -30.60 20.92
C PRO A 431 -6.85 -32.03 20.45
N PHE A 432 -7.78 -32.95 20.72
CA PHE A 432 -7.69 -34.34 20.29
C PHE A 432 -7.67 -34.49 18.76
N ALA A 433 -8.51 -33.75 18.05
CA ALA A 433 -8.52 -33.81 16.61
C ALA A 433 -7.28 -33.10 16.01
N MET A 434 -6.80 -32.02 16.63
CA MET A 434 -5.60 -31.32 16.18
C MET A 434 -4.36 -32.23 16.28
N ILE A 435 -4.13 -32.89 17.41
CA ILE A 435 -3.02 -33.82 17.61
C ILE A 435 -3.04 -34.95 16.56
N ALA A 436 -4.22 -35.48 16.25
CA ALA A 436 -4.37 -36.54 15.25
C ALA A 436 -4.08 -36.10 13.81
N LEU A 437 -4.13 -34.79 13.50
CA LEU A 437 -4.00 -34.23 12.16
C LEU A 437 -2.68 -33.47 11.96
N GLN A 438 -1.93 -33.12 13.01
CA GLN A 438 -0.77 -32.22 12.96
C GLN A 438 0.36 -32.66 12.01
N GLU A 439 0.52 -33.96 11.74
CA GLU A 439 1.53 -34.47 10.80
C GLU A 439 1.16 -34.19 9.32
N ARG A 440 -0.11 -33.88 9.05
CA ARG A 440 -0.64 -33.72 7.69
C ARG A 440 -0.92 -32.27 7.31
N MET A 441 -0.89 -31.36 8.28
CA MET A 441 -1.30 -29.98 8.05
C MET A 441 -0.62 -28.98 8.98
N SER A 442 -0.54 -27.75 8.53
CA SER A 442 -0.27 -26.58 9.35
C SER A 442 -1.60 -25.90 9.70
N PHE A 443 -1.90 -25.75 10.99
CA PHE A 443 -3.19 -25.20 11.44
C PHE A 443 -3.24 -23.68 11.36
N PHE A 444 -4.42 -23.15 11.01
CA PHE A 444 -4.76 -21.72 11.08
C PHE A 444 -5.71 -21.40 12.24
N VAL A 445 -6.28 -22.42 12.86
CA VAL A 445 -7.25 -22.30 13.94
C VAL A 445 -6.64 -22.75 15.26
N GLN A 446 -7.16 -22.21 16.36
CA GLN A 446 -6.74 -22.54 17.72
C GLN A 446 -7.71 -23.56 18.38
N PRO A 447 -7.28 -24.28 19.42
CA PRO A 447 -8.18 -25.07 20.25
C PRO A 447 -9.33 -24.21 20.78
N THR A 448 -10.52 -24.79 20.87
CA THR A 448 -11.75 -24.14 21.31
C THR A 448 -12.35 -23.09 20.37
N GLU A 449 -11.76 -22.90 19.20
CA GLU A 449 -12.31 -22.01 18.18
C GLU A 449 -13.54 -22.61 17.50
N GLU A 450 -14.55 -21.78 17.25
CA GLU A 450 -15.75 -22.16 16.52
C GLU A 450 -15.46 -22.23 15.02
N VAL A 451 -15.82 -23.35 14.39
CA VAL A 451 -15.65 -23.60 12.96
C VAL A 451 -16.99 -24.00 12.32
N TYR A 452 -17.07 -23.91 11.00
CA TYR A 452 -18.25 -24.32 10.22
C TYR A 452 -17.82 -25.09 8.97
N GLU A 453 -18.74 -25.83 8.38
CA GLU A 453 -18.51 -26.55 7.13
C GLU A 453 -18.04 -25.62 6.02
N GLY A 454 -16.96 -25.99 5.33
CA GLY A 454 -16.35 -25.18 4.29
C GLY A 454 -15.33 -24.14 4.78
N MET A 455 -15.13 -23.98 6.09
CA MET A 455 -14.07 -23.14 6.63
C MET A 455 -12.69 -23.79 6.41
N VAL A 456 -11.73 -23.03 5.88
CA VAL A 456 -10.33 -23.49 5.75
C VAL A 456 -9.64 -23.33 7.10
N ILE A 457 -9.21 -24.47 7.65
CA ILE A 457 -8.65 -24.55 9.00
C ILE A 457 -7.15 -24.81 9.02
N GLY A 458 -6.54 -24.96 7.83
CA GLY A 458 -5.11 -25.17 7.71
C GLY A 458 -4.66 -25.41 6.27
N GLU A 459 -3.35 -25.47 6.10
CA GLU A 459 -2.68 -25.85 4.86
C GLU A 459 -2.35 -27.34 4.86
N ASN A 460 -2.69 -28.03 3.78
CA ASN A 460 -2.37 -29.43 3.58
C ASN A 460 -0.87 -29.59 3.22
N SER A 461 -0.24 -30.67 3.62
CA SER A 461 1.09 -31.05 3.15
C SER A 461 1.11 -31.55 1.69
N ARG A 462 -0.06 -31.75 1.07
CA ARG A 462 -0.24 -32.23 -0.31
C ARG A 462 -0.97 -31.18 -1.14
N ALA A 463 -0.93 -31.33 -2.47
CA ALA A 463 -1.53 -30.39 -3.41
C ALA A 463 -3.07 -30.38 -3.41
N ASP A 464 -3.70 -31.48 -3.03
CA ASP A 464 -5.16 -31.60 -3.02
C ASP A 464 -5.78 -31.07 -1.71
N ASP A 465 -6.98 -30.53 -1.82
CA ASP A 465 -7.79 -30.17 -0.65
C ASP A 465 -8.29 -31.41 0.08
N MET A 466 -8.49 -31.29 1.39
CA MET A 466 -8.99 -32.40 2.21
C MET A 466 -10.01 -31.91 3.24
N ASP A 467 -11.21 -32.47 3.20
CA ASP A 467 -12.24 -32.25 4.23
C ASP A 467 -11.95 -33.13 5.46
N VAL A 468 -11.97 -32.53 6.65
CA VAL A 468 -11.66 -33.21 7.91
C VAL A 468 -12.61 -32.84 9.04
N ASN A 469 -12.81 -33.77 9.96
CA ASN A 469 -13.53 -33.52 11.20
C ASN A 469 -12.58 -33.03 12.31
N ILE A 470 -12.47 -31.70 12.47
CA ILE A 470 -11.66 -31.05 13.50
C ILE A 470 -12.38 -30.95 14.86
N THR A 471 -13.67 -31.28 14.90
CA THR A 471 -14.50 -31.19 16.11
C THR A 471 -14.63 -32.51 16.85
N LYS A 472 -13.89 -33.53 16.42
CA LYS A 472 -13.96 -34.89 16.99
C LYS A 472 -13.43 -34.92 18.41
N GLU A 473 -14.28 -35.33 19.34
CA GLU A 473 -13.93 -35.55 20.74
C GLU A 473 -13.33 -36.95 20.99
N LYS A 474 -12.51 -37.06 22.03
CA LYS A 474 -12.01 -38.36 22.51
C LYS A 474 -13.17 -39.15 23.10
N LYS A 475 -13.48 -40.32 22.54
CA LYS A 475 -14.48 -41.20 23.15
C LYS A 475 -13.98 -41.65 24.50
N LEU A 476 -14.74 -41.39 25.55
CA LEU A 476 -14.47 -41.93 26.88
C LEU A 476 -14.69 -43.45 26.84
N THR A 477 -13.61 -44.22 26.94
CA THR A 477 -13.66 -45.66 27.16
C THR A 477 -13.40 -45.94 28.65
N ASN A 478 -14.15 -46.88 29.22
CA ASN A 478 -14.07 -47.25 30.66
C ASN A 478 -12.73 -47.89 31.09
N MET A 479 -11.76 -48.03 30.18
CA MET A 479 -10.40 -48.47 30.50
C MET A 479 -9.43 -47.30 30.48
N ARG A 480 -9.24 -46.64 31.61
CA ARG A 480 -8.08 -45.80 31.86
C ARG A 480 -6.88 -46.66 32.22
N SER A 481 -5.92 -46.81 31.35
CA SER A 481 -4.56 -47.10 31.78
C SER A 481 -3.93 -45.80 32.27
N SER A 482 -3.57 -45.74 33.53
CA SER A 482 -3.03 -44.59 34.24
C SER A 482 -1.57 -44.23 33.86
N THR A 483 -1.04 -44.76 32.77
CA THR A 483 0.41 -44.71 32.46
C THR A 483 0.79 -44.22 31.08
N SER A 484 -0.10 -43.61 30.31
CA SER A 484 0.29 -43.06 29.00
C SER A 484 -0.42 -41.76 28.67
N ASP A 485 -0.35 -40.76 29.52
CA ASP A 485 -0.40 -39.38 29.09
C ASP A 485 1.01 -38.99 28.62
N SER A 486 1.45 -39.53 27.48
CA SER A 486 2.49 -38.88 26.72
C SER A 486 1.90 -37.54 26.34
N PHE A 487 2.46 -36.46 26.87
CA PHE A 487 2.20 -35.09 26.42
C PHE A 487 2.72 -35.00 24.97
N GLU A 488 1.91 -35.39 24.00
CA GLU A 488 2.19 -35.08 22.62
C GLU A 488 2.15 -33.55 22.49
N SER A 489 3.30 -32.97 22.23
CA SER A 489 3.46 -31.55 21.98
C SER A 489 2.64 -31.18 20.76
N MET A 490 1.69 -30.26 20.91
CA MET A 490 0.92 -29.72 19.79
C MET A 490 1.73 -28.65 19.08
N THR A 491 1.85 -28.74 17.76
CA THR A 491 2.47 -27.73 16.94
C THR A 491 1.65 -26.42 17.03
N PRO A 492 2.27 -25.26 17.35
CA PRO A 492 1.56 -24.01 17.42
C PRO A 492 0.85 -23.67 16.10
N PRO A 493 -0.41 -23.23 16.12
CA PRO A 493 -1.10 -22.79 14.93
C PRO A 493 -0.47 -21.52 14.34
N ARG A 494 -0.44 -21.42 13.01
CA ARG A 494 -0.09 -20.21 12.28
C ARG A 494 -1.34 -19.35 12.12
N VAL A 495 -1.43 -18.26 12.87
CA VAL A 495 -2.52 -17.29 12.71
C VAL A 495 -2.19 -16.38 11.54
N LEU A 496 -2.99 -16.44 10.48
CA LEU A 496 -2.78 -15.63 9.29
C LEU A 496 -3.32 -14.21 9.50
N SER A 497 -2.54 -13.21 9.08
CA SER A 497 -3.02 -11.83 8.89
C SER A 497 -4.02 -11.74 7.75
N LEU A 498 -4.65 -10.57 7.56
CA LEU A 498 -5.52 -10.33 6.41
C LEU A 498 -4.76 -10.49 5.08
N GLU A 499 -3.56 -9.91 4.99
CA GLU A 499 -2.70 -9.99 3.81
C GLU A 499 -2.31 -11.44 3.50
N GLU A 500 -1.79 -12.17 4.48
CA GLU A 500 -1.46 -13.59 4.32
C GLU A 500 -2.67 -14.44 3.94
N SER A 501 -3.87 -14.09 4.44
CA SER A 501 -5.12 -14.79 4.09
C SER A 501 -5.53 -14.54 2.65
N LEU A 502 -5.37 -13.32 2.15
CA LEU A 502 -5.64 -12.95 0.76
C LEU A 502 -4.65 -13.60 -0.21
N GLU A 503 -3.36 -13.63 0.16
CA GLU A 503 -2.32 -14.33 -0.60
C GLU A 503 -2.55 -15.84 -0.65
N PHE A 504 -3.00 -16.43 0.47
CA PHE A 504 -3.24 -17.87 0.58
C PHE A 504 -4.46 -18.32 -0.21
N ALA A 505 -5.51 -17.50 -0.34
CA ALA A 505 -6.77 -17.86 -0.95
C ALA A 505 -6.60 -18.29 -2.43
N ARG A 506 -7.30 -19.37 -2.83
CA ARG A 506 -7.45 -19.80 -4.24
C ARG A 506 -8.74 -19.23 -4.85
N ASP A 507 -8.94 -19.46 -6.14
CA ASP A 507 -10.09 -18.94 -6.90
C ASP A 507 -11.45 -19.47 -6.37
N ASP A 508 -11.47 -20.64 -5.75
CA ASP A 508 -12.62 -21.25 -5.09
C ASP A 508 -12.74 -20.90 -3.60
N GLU A 509 -11.90 -19.98 -3.11
CA GLU A 509 -11.84 -19.53 -1.72
C GLU A 509 -12.08 -18.03 -1.61
N CYS A 510 -12.52 -17.60 -0.44
CA CYS A 510 -12.66 -16.21 -0.08
C CYS A 510 -12.30 -16.00 1.40
N VAL A 511 -12.05 -14.75 1.74
CA VAL A 511 -11.69 -14.34 3.10
C VAL A 511 -12.91 -13.73 3.78
N GLU A 512 -13.31 -14.30 4.90
CA GLU A 512 -14.28 -13.72 5.82
C GLU A 512 -13.53 -12.76 6.76
N VAL A 513 -13.92 -11.50 6.74
CA VAL A 513 -13.30 -10.44 7.55
C VAL A 513 -14.33 -9.92 8.55
N THR A 514 -14.02 -10.03 9.83
CA THR A 514 -14.82 -9.47 10.92
C THR A 514 -13.96 -8.55 11.78
N PRO A 515 -14.53 -7.66 12.60
CA PRO A 515 -13.74 -6.80 13.50
C PRO A 515 -12.76 -7.56 14.40
N GLU A 516 -13.08 -8.79 14.78
CA GLU A 516 -12.26 -9.58 15.70
C GLU A 516 -11.39 -10.62 15.01
N LYS A 517 -11.84 -11.20 13.87
CA LYS A 517 -11.19 -12.33 13.23
C LYS A 517 -11.19 -12.24 11.71
N VAL A 518 -10.14 -12.80 11.12
CA VAL A 518 -10.03 -13.08 9.69
C VAL A 518 -10.02 -14.60 9.53
N ARG A 519 -10.82 -15.12 8.60
CA ARG A 519 -10.93 -16.57 8.31
C ARG A 519 -10.96 -16.78 6.80
N ILE A 520 -10.36 -17.87 6.35
CA ILE A 520 -10.49 -18.31 4.96
C ILE A 520 -11.60 -19.35 4.90
N ARG A 521 -12.40 -19.31 3.85
CA ARG A 521 -13.44 -20.30 3.60
C ARG A 521 -13.60 -20.62 2.12
N LYS A 522 -14.17 -21.76 1.81
CA LYS A 522 -14.62 -22.06 0.47
C LYS A 522 -15.80 -21.14 0.08
N VAL A 523 -15.87 -20.75 -1.20
CA VAL A 523 -17.00 -20.00 -1.74
C VAL A 523 -18.27 -20.85 -1.65
N VAL A 524 -18.17 -22.14 -2.03
CA VAL A 524 -19.22 -23.14 -1.85
C VAL A 524 -18.92 -23.94 -0.58
N LEU A 525 -19.77 -23.79 0.45
CA LEU A 525 -19.53 -24.39 1.76
C LEU A 525 -19.76 -25.92 1.78
N ASP A 526 -20.80 -26.40 1.11
CA ASP A 526 -21.18 -27.82 1.07
C ASP A 526 -20.14 -28.68 0.34
N ALA A 527 -19.60 -29.69 1.02
CA ALA A 527 -18.56 -30.58 0.49
C ALA A 527 -19.03 -31.40 -0.72
N THR A 528 -20.30 -31.79 -0.75
CA THR A 528 -20.88 -32.58 -1.85
C THR A 528 -21.02 -31.72 -3.12
N GLU A 529 -21.42 -30.46 -2.97
CA GLU A 529 -21.51 -29.51 -4.08
C GLU A 529 -20.12 -29.20 -4.64
N ARG A 530 -19.12 -28.99 -3.79
CA ARG A 530 -17.72 -28.81 -4.20
C ARG A 530 -17.21 -29.99 -5.01
N GLY A 531 -17.45 -31.20 -4.52
CA GLY A 531 -17.05 -32.43 -5.22
C GLY A 531 -17.70 -32.58 -6.60
N ARG A 532 -19.00 -32.21 -6.72
CA ARG A 532 -19.71 -32.21 -8.01
C ARG A 532 -19.17 -31.16 -8.98
N ALA A 533 -18.84 -29.96 -8.49
CA ALA A 533 -18.28 -28.88 -9.29
C ALA A 533 -16.89 -29.27 -9.84
N THR A 534 -16.02 -29.83 -9.01
CA THR A 534 -14.68 -30.32 -9.41
C THR A 534 -14.79 -31.43 -10.45
N ALA A 535 -15.71 -32.38 -10.29
CA ALA A 535 -15.94 -33.46 -11.24
C ALA A 535 -16.45 -32.94 -12.60
N ARG A 536 -17.27 -31.88 -12.62
CA ARG A 536 -17.72 -31.23 -13.86
C ARG A 536 -16.58 -30.51 -14.58
N ALA A 537 -15.77 -29.74 -13.85
CA ALA A 537 -14.60 -29.05 -14.41
C ALA A 537 -13.61 -30.03 -15.05
N LYS A 538 -13.23 -31.11 -14.37
CA LYS A 538 -12.34 -32.15 -14.91
C LYS A 538 -12.89 -32.83 -16.18
N ARG A 539 -14.21 -32.94 -16.34
CA ARG A 539 -14.84 -33.47 -17.56
C ARG A 539 -14.82 -32.47 -18.72
N GLN A 540 -14.91 -31.19 -18.44
CA GLN A 540 -14.83 -30.13 -19.45
C GLN A 540 -13.40 -30.01 -19.99
N ASP A 541 -12.39 -30.03 -19.12
CA ASP A 541 -10.97 -29.99 -19.50
C ASP A 541 -10.53 -31.24 -20.28
N ALA A 542 -11.14 -32.41 -20.02
CA ALA A 542 -10.86 -33.64 -20.74
C ALA A 542 -11.52 -33.68 -22.15
N ASN A 543 -12.49 -32.79 -22.41
CA ASN A 543 -13.21 -32.67 -23.69
C ASN A 543 -12.78 -31.44 -24.53
N ALA A 544 -11.92 -30.57 -23.99
CA ALA A 544 -11.31 -29.44 -24.67
C ALA A 544 -9.89 -29.80 -25.14
#